data_2107f361b10917b104a5f6ce062eb11b
#
_entry.id   2107f361b10917b104a5f6ce062eb11b
#
_cell.length_a   1.000
_cell.length_b   1.000
_cell.length_c   1.000
_cell.angle_alpha   90.00
_cell.angle_beta   90.00
_cell.angle_gamma   90.00
#
_symmetry.space_group_name_H-M   'P 1'
#
loop_
_entity.id
_entity.type
_entity.pdbx_description
1 polymer ?
#
loop_
_entity_poly.entity_id
_entity_poly.type
_entity_poly.pdbx_seq_one_letter_code
_entity_poly.pdbx_strand_id
1 'polypeptide(L)'
;MIDLKVFEKFETENHLLPFSASRLKSYKNNKAKFFLDYVLGYPRVSNARMERGKAVEFGIDQFLLKKSSMQDCIEVAKNYYKSATNFIDDEEENQKQYDMIEPMVTQIYWKFLNDYMVVSRKDREFVGNQIRIETLIYGTPFIGFLDYVFESENTVFIIDLKTKDKFMLTNDDKLQMAIYKKAFEEKTKKNIDCSFLLATGKEPRRKDQKVCEFVPFIPDYDYIGEA
;
A
#
# COMPACT_ATOMS: atom_id res chain seq x y z
N MET A 1 -10.53 14.30 -13.89
CA MET A 1 -9.17 14.33 -13.27
C MET A 1 -9.31 14.82 -11.85
N ILE A 2 -8.77 14.08 -10.88
CA ILE A 2 -8.76 14.52 -9.47
C ILE A 2 -7.80 15.72 -9.37
N ASP A 3 -8.29 16.85 -8.86
CA ASP A 3 -7.40 17.95 -8.50
C ASP A 3 -6.63 17.56 -7.23
N LEU A 4 -5.38 17.17 -7.40
CA LEU A 4 -4.51 16.76 -6.27
C LEU A 4 -4.27 17.90 -5.27
N LYS A 5 -4.53 19.16 -5.64
CA LYS A 5 -4.51 20.30 -4.69
C LYS A 5 -5.56 20.16 -3.59
N VAL A 6 -6.60 19.34 -3.80
CA VAL A 6 -7.60 19.03 -2.75
C VAL A 6 -6.96 18.34 -1.53
N PHE A 7 -5.77 17.76 -1.69
CA PHE A 7 -5.00 17.11 -0.63
C PHE A 7 -3.93 18.04 -0.01
N GLU A 8 -4.16 19.35 -0.02
CA GLU A 8 -3.28 20.30 0.65
C GLU A 8 -3.09 19.93 2.13
N LYS A 9 -1.89 20.25 2.61
CA LYS A 9 -1.47 19.95 3.99
C LYS A 9 -2.50 20.52 4.97
N PHE A 10 -3.05 19.65 5.81
CA PHE A 10 -3.93 20.03 6.89
C PHE A 10 -3.09 20.53 8.07
N GLU A 11 -3.08 21.82 8.32
CA GLU A 11 -2.45 22.40 9.48
C GLU A 11 -3.39 22.25 10.69
N THR A 12 -2.96 21.50 11.70
CA THR A 12 -3.71 21.33 12.93
C THR A 12 -3.35 22.46 13.90
N GLU A 13 -4.29 23.32 14.21
CA GLU A 13 -4.13 24.43 15.17
C GLU A 13 -3.75 23.95 16.59
N ASN A 14 -3.96 22.67 16.88
CA ASN A 14 -3.81 22.11 18.23
C ASN A 14 -2.58 21.24 18.47
N HIS A 15 -1.60 21.21 17.56
CA HIS A 15 -0.40 20.38 17.67
C HIS A 15 -0.66 18.88 17.89
N LEU A 16 -1.88 18.40 17.68
CA LEU A 16 -2.22 16.99 17.76
C LEU A 16 -1.56 16.27 16.58
N LEU A 17 -0.82 15.21 16.88
CA LEU A 17 -0.29 14.34 15.83
C LEU A 17 -1.46 13.73 15.06
N PRO A 18 -1.55 13.94 13.73
CA PRO A 18 -2.62 13.33 12.95
C PRO A 18 -2.53 11.82 13.10
N PHE A 19 -3.64 11.14 13.26
CA PHE A 19 -3.59 9.68 13.27
C PHE A 19 -3.39 9.14 11.86
N SER A 20 -2.92 7.89 11.75
CA SER A 20 -2.83 7.15 10.49
C SER A 20 -3.20 5.69 10.75
N ALA A 21 -3.51 4.95 9.71
CA ALA A 21 -3.79 3.51 9.85
C ALA A 21 -2.64 2.78 10.57
N SER A 22 -1.38 3.10 10.26
CA SER A 22 -0.22 2.50 10.91
C SER A 22 -0.08 2.89 12.39
N ARG A 23 -0.40 4.15 12.74
CA ARG A 23 -0.39 4.62 14.13
C ARG A 23 -1.48 3.94 14.94
N LEU A 24 -2.69 3.86 14.39
CA LEU A 24 -3.81 3.17 15.04
C LEU A 24 -3.50 1.70 15.28
N LYS A 25 -2.97 1.02 14.26
CA LYS A 25 -2.50 -0.37 14.39
C LYS A 25 -1.44 -0.53 15.48
N SER A 26 -0.44 0.35 15.52
CA SER A 26 0.60 0.31 16.55
C SER A 26 0.03 0.49 17.95
N TYR A 27 -0.87 1.47 18.12
CA TYR A 27 -1.53 1.73 19.40
C TYR A 27 -2.37 0.53 19.88
N LYS A 28 -3.17 -0.06 18.98
CA LYS A 28 -4.02 -1.21 19.29
C LYS A 28 -3.19 -2.44 19.68
N ASN A 29 -2.11 -2.69 18.97
CA ASN A 29 -1.30 -3.90 19.16
C ASN A 29 -0.28 -3.78 20.30
N ASN A 30 0.31 -2.59 20.51
CA ASN A 30 1.31 -2.37 21.55
C ASN A 30 1.43 -0.88 21.88
N LYS A 31 0.74 -0.45 22.95
CA LYS A 31 0.74 0.94 23.39
C LYS A 31 2.12 1.47 23.79
N ALA A 32 2.98 0.61 24.38
CA ALA A 32 4.35 1.01 24.75
C ALA A 32 5.19 1.27 23.51
N LYS A 33 5.10 0.39 22.52
CA LYS A 33 5.77 0.58 21.22
C LYS A 33 5.25 1.83 20.50
N PHE A 34 3.93 2.06 20.50
CA PHE A 34 3.35 3.28 19.95
C PHE A 34 3.94 4.53 20.60
N PHE A 35 4.03 4.54 21.92
CA PHE A 35 4.60 5.67 22.66
C PHE A 35 6.06 5.92 22.28
N LEU A 36 6.88 4.88 22.22
CA LEU A 36 8.27 4.99 21.80
C LEU A 36 8.40 5.52 20.37
N ASP A 37 7.68 4.90 19.41
CA ASP A 37 7.83 5.17 17.98
C ASP A 37 7.26 6.55 17.58
N TYR A 38 6.14 6.96 18.17
CA TYR A 38 5.36 8.08 17.66
C TYR A 38 5.29 9.28 18.60
N VAL A 39 5.44 9.07 19.92
CA VAL A 39 5.43 10.16 20.89
C VAL A 39 6.86 10.58 21.22
N LEU A 40 7.74 9.64 21.50
CA LEU A 40 9.15 9.93 21.80
C LEU A 40 10.04 9.99 20.54
N GLY A 41 9.55 9.54 19.38
CA GLY A 41 10.28 9.63 18.11
C GLY A 41 11.49 8.71 18.00
N TYR A 42 11.50 7.59 18.73
CA TYR A 42 12.57 6.62 18.60
C TYR A 42 12.66 6.06 17.18
N PRO A 43 13.88 5.92 16.61
CA PRO A 43 14.05 5.37 15.28
C PRO A 43 13.47 3.94 15.18
N ARG A 44 12.67 3.71 14.15
CA ARG A 44 12.17 2.37 13.87
C ARG A 44 13.21 1.58 13.12
N VAL A 45 13.53 0.40 13.63
CA VAL A 45 14.37 -0.55 12.91
C VAL A 45 13.51 -1.24 11.86
N SER A 46 13.91 -1.12 10.61
CA SER A 46 13.31 -1.87 9.51
C SER A 46 13.83 -3.31 9.51
N ASN A 47 13.09 -4.23 8.91
CA ASN A 47 13.50 -5.63 8.75
C ASN A 47 13.41 -6.04 7.28
N ALA A 48 14.04 -7.17 6.95
CA ALA A 48 14.12 -7.69 5.59
C ALA A 48 12.76 -7.79 4.87
N ARG A 49 11.69 -8.19 5.58
CA ARG A 49 10.34 -8.31 5.01
C ARG A 49 9.73 -6.95 4.67
N MET A 50 9.94 -5.95 5.52
CA MET A 50 9.48 -4.58 5.27
C MET A 50 10.20 -4.00 4.06
N GLU A 51 11.53 -4.18 3.99
CA GLU A 51 12.32 -3.68 2.88
C GLU A 51 12.00 -4.42 1.57
N ARG A 52 11.70 -5.73 1.62
CA ARG A 52 11.16 -6.44 0.45
C ARG A 52 9.87 -5.80 -0.07
N GLY A 53 8.93 -5.48 0.82
CA GLY A 53 7.67 -4.82 0.44
C GLY A 53 7.91 -3.52 -0.30
N LYS A 54 8.73 -2.64 0.26
CA LYS A 54 9.12 -1.36 -0.36
C LYS A 54 9.85 -1.55 -1.69
N ALA A 55 10.76 -2.53 -1.76
CA ALA A 55 11.51 -2.82 -2.97
C ALA A 55 10.59 -3.25 -4.12
N VAL A 56 9.64 -4.14 -3.85
CA VAL A 56 8.65 -4.59 -4.84
C VAL A 56 7.79 -3.41 -5.29
N GLU A 57 7.28 -2.60 -4.37
CA GLU A 57 6.52 -1.40 -4.68
C GLU A 57 7.34 -0.45 -5.57
N PHE A 58 8.58 -0.14 -5.19
CA PHE A 58 9.47 0.73 -5.96
C PHE A 58 9.75 0.21 -7.38
N GLY A 59 9.86 -1.12 -7.56
CA GLY A 59 9.96 -1.74 -8.88
C GLY A 59 8.69 -1.55 -9.71
N ILE A 60 7.51 -1.74 -9.13
CA ILE A 60 6.22 -1.57 -9.82
C ILE A 60 5.96 -0.11 -10.18
N ASP A 61 6.44 0.83 -9.37
CA ASP A 61 6.37 2.25 -9.67
C ASP A 61 7.06 2.60 -10.99
N GLN A 62 8.19 1.93 -11.32
CA GLN A 62 8.85 2.15 -12.60
C GLN A 62 7.96 1.74 -13.79
N PHE A 63 7.18 0.67 -13.64
CA PHE A 63 6.22 0.27 -14.67
C PHE A 63 5.08 1.28 -14.82
N LEU A 64 4.45 1.66 -13.72
CA LEU A 64 3.27 2.54 -13.76
C LEU A 64 3.62 3.97 -14.18
N LEU A 65 4.72 4.52 -13.68
CA LEU A 65 5.14 5.90 -13.94
C LEU A 65 5.91 6.06 -15.26
N LYS A 66 6.81 5.11 -15.57
CA LYS A 66 7.76 5.25 -16.69
C LYS A 66 7.54 4.27 -17.82
N LYS A 67 6.58 3.33 -17.68
CA LYS A 67 6.35 2.25 -18.63
C LYS A 67 7.58 1.35 -18.85
N SER A 68 8.39 1.20 -17.80
CA SER A 68 9.60 0.37 -17.83
C SER A 68 9.29 -1.09 -18.11
N SER A 69 10.27 -1.81 -18.68
CA SER A 69 10.15 -3.24 -18.90
C SER A 69 10.09 -4.02 -17.58
N MET A 70 9.57 -5.23 -17.60
CA MET A 70 9.54 -6.09 -16.42
C MET A 70 10.96 -6.32 -15.87
N GLN A 71 11.96 -6.49 -16.74
CA GLN A 71 13.34 -6.69 -16.32
C GLN A 71 13.90 -5.48 -15.59
N ASP A 72 13.64 -4.27 -16.09
CA ASP A 72 14.07 -3.03 -15.44
C ASP A 72 13.40 -2.87 -14.06
N CYS A 73 12.11 -3.22 -13.95
CA CYS A 73 11.40 -3.19 -12.67
C CYS A 73 12.02 -4.15 -11.64
N ILE A 74 12.39 -5.36 -12.07
CA ILE A 74 13.06 -6.35 -11.21
C ILE A 74 14.43 -5.83 -10.77
N GLU A 75 15.22 -5.32 -11.69
CA GLU A 75 16.57 -4.82 -11.41
C GLU A 75 16.52 -3.65 -10.40
N VAL A 76 15.64 -2.67 -10.62
CA VAL A 76 15.46 -1.54 -9.73
C VAL A 76 15.01 -1.99 -8.35
N ALA A 77 14.07 -2.92 -8.25
CA ALA A 77 13.61 -3.48 -6.99
C ALA A 77 14.74 -4.18 -6.22
N LYS A 78 15.52 -5.02 -6.90
CA LYS A 78 16.66 -5.74 -6.30
C LYS A 78 17.77 -4.79 -5.82
N ASN A 79 18.06 -3.75 -6.60
CA ASN A 79 19.06 -2.75 -6.24
C ASN A 79 18.62 -1.92 -5.03
N TYR A 80 17.36 -1.50 -4.99
CA TYR A 80 16.78 -0.85 -3.81
C TYR A 80 16.92 -1.72 -2.57
N TYR A 81 16.51 -3.00 -2.65
CA TYR A 81 16.57 -3.92 -1.53
C TYR A 81 18.00 -4.08 -0.97
N LYS A 82 18.97 -4.31 -1.84
CA LYS A 82 20.38 -4.46 -1.44
C LYS A 82 20.88 -3.22 -0.68
N SER A 83 20.57 -2.03 -1.17
CA SER A 83 20.99 -0.79 -0.51
C SER A 83 20.29 -0.56 0.84
N ALA A 84 19.01 -0.97 0.93
CA ALA A 84 18.20 -0.78 2.13
C ALA A 84 18.44 -1.83 3.22
N THR A 85 19.10 -2.94 2.92
CA THR A 85 19.32 -4.07 3.85
C THR A 85 20.77 -4.34 4.21
N ASN A 86 21.69 -3.51 3.77
CA ASN A 86 23.14 -3.67 4.04
C ASN A 86 23.52 -3.63 5.54
N PHE A 87 22.60 -3.20 6.41
CA PHE A 87 22.77 -3.13 7.85
C PHE A 87 22.01 -4.26 8.61
N ILE A 88 21.39 -5.19 7.90
CA ILE A 88 20.63 -6.31 8.51
C ILE A 88 21.57 -7.50 8.64
N ASP A 89 21.86 -7.90 9.88
CA ASP A 89 22.83 -8.96 10.19
C ASP A 89 22.34 -10.39 9.91
N ASP A 90 21.03 -10.61 9.77
CA ASP A 90 20.46 -11.92 9.44
C ASP A 90 20.58 -12.20 7.94
N GLU A 91 21.71 -12.75 7.54
CA GLU A 91 22.02 -13.03 6.13
C GLU A 91 21.06 -14.06 5.50
N GLU A 92 20.65 -15.08 6.25
CA GLU A 92 19.73 -16.13 5.76
C GLU A 92 18.34 -15.57 5.46
N GLU A 93 17.74 -14.85 6.41
CA GLU A 93 16.44 -14.21 6.19
C GLU A 93 16.56 -13.13 5.10
N ASN A 94 17.68 -12.40 5.05
CA ASN A 94 17.92 -11.37 4.05
C ASN A 94 17.97 -11.95 2.64
N GLN A 95 18.73 -13.03 2.42
CA GLN A 95 18.80 -13.72 1.14
C GLN A 95 17.44 -14.31 0.73
N LYS A 96 16.73 -14.94 1.66
CA LYS A 96 15.39 -15.46 1.43
C LYS A 96 14.39 -14.38 0.99
N GLN A 97 14.43 -13.20 1.61
CA GLN A 97 13.57 -12.10 1.21
C GLN A 97 13.97 -11.49 -0.13
N TYR A 98 15.27 -11.43 -0.43
CA TYR A 98 15.78 -11.00 -1.73
C TYR A 98 15.30 -11.89 -2.87
N ASP A 99 15.34 -13.21 -2.69
CA ASP A 99 14.92 -14.20 -3.70
C ASP A 99 13.42 -14.11 -4.02
N MET A 100 12.61 -13.57 -3.12
CA MET A 100 11.18 -13.37 -3.33
C MET A 100 10.84 -12.12 -4.16
N ILE A 101 11.78 -11.20 -4.38
CA ILE A 101 11.51 -9.93 -5.07
C ILE A 101 11.12 -10.17 -6.52
N GLU A 102 11.93 -10.91 -7.28
CA GLU A 102 11.69 -11.16 -8.69
C GLU A 102 10.35 -11.84 -8.97
N PRO A 103 9.99 -12.97 -8.32
CA PRO A 103 8.68 -13.58 -8.53
C PRO A 103 7.52 -12.64 -8.13
N MET A 104 7.65 -11.83 -7.10
CA MET A 104 6.60 -10.88 -6.72
C MET A 104 6.44 -9.77 -7.76
N VAL A 105 7.53 -9.13 -8.19
CA VAL A 105 7.50 -8.10 -9.23
C VAL A 105 6.91 -8.67 -10.52
N THR A 106 7.35 -9.85 -10.94
CA THR A 106 6.84 -10.54 -12.14
C THR A 106 5.33 -10.78 -12.04
N GLN A 107 4.85 -11.33 -10.92
CA GLN A 107 3.43 -11.62 -10.72
C GLN A 107 2.60 -10.34 -10.76
N ILE A 108 3.04 -9.28 -10.08
CA ILE A 108 2.32 -8.00 -10.01
C ILE A 108 2.35 -7.30 -11.37
N TYR A 109 3.50 -7.28 -12.05
CA TYR A 109 3.64 -6.69 -13.37
C TYR A 109 2.65 -7.30 -14.37
N TRP A 110 2.60 -8.64 -14.47
CA TRP A 110 1.66 -9.32 -15.34
C TRP A 110 0.21 -9.13 -14.91
N LYS A 111 -0.04 -9.04 -13.60
CA LYS A 111 -1.39 -8.80 -13.10
C LYS A 111 -1.91 -7.43 -13.50
N PHE A 112 -1.10 -6.38 -13.39
CA PHE A 112 -1.46 -5.05 -13.89
C PHE A 112 -1.62 -5.03 -15.40
N LEU A 113 -0.71 -5.68 -16.14
CA LEU A 113 -0.72 -5.67 -17.60
C LEU A 113 -1.93 -6.41 -18.17
N ASN A 114 -2.29 -7.55 -17.59
CA ASN A 114 -3.34 -8.45 -18.10
C ASN A 114 -4.72 -8.17 -17.51
N ASP A 115 -4.80 -7.48 -16.39
CA ASP A 115 -6.09 -7.15 -15.78
C ASP A 115 -6.70 -5.93 -16.45
N TYR A 116 -7.54 -6.20 -17.45
CA TYR A 116 -8.31 -5.18 -18.18
C TYR A 116 -9.11 -4.25 -17.26
N MET A 117 -9.34 -4.66 -16.06
CA MET A 117 -10.11 -3.86 -15.09
C MET A 117 -9.35 -2.64 -14.59
N VAL A 118 -8.02 -2.64 -14.62
CA VAL A 118 -7.20 -1.60 -13.99
C VAL A 118 -6.37 -0.77 -14.98
N VAL A 119 -5.68 -1.41 -15.93
CA VAL A 119 -4.69 -0.70 -16.77
C VAL A 119 -5.15 -0.53 -18.22
N SER A 120 -5.93 -1.44 -18.75
CA SER A 120 -6.27 -1.47 -20.19
C SER A 120 -7.63 -0.89 -20.54
N ARG A 121 -8.45 -0.51 -19.56
CA ARG A 121 -9.68 0.23 -19.86
C ARG A 121 -9.31 1.64 -20.30
N LYS A 122 -9.73 2.02 -21.51
CA LYS A 122 -9.54 3.37 -22.07
C LYS A 122 -10.18 4.49 -21.22
N ASP A 123 -11.06 4.13 -20.29
CA ASP A 123 -11.79 5.02 -19.40
C ASP A 123 -11.12 5.22 -18.03
N ARG A 124 -9.97 4.59 -17.78
CA ARG A 124 -9.23 4.71 -16.52
C ARG A 124 -7.85 5.29 -16.73
N GLU A 125 -7.54 6.30 -15.98
CA GLU A 125 -6.25 6.97 -15.96
C GLU A 125 -5.53 6.67 -14.65
N PHE A 126 -4.24 6.39 -14.72
CA PHE A 126 -3.38 6.31 -13.54
C PHE A 126 -3.11 7.72 -13.02
N VAL A 127 -3.57 8.01 -11.82
CA VAL A 127 -3.44 9.33 -11.19
C VAL A 127 -2.07 9.47 -10.50
N GLY A 128 -1.62 8.41 -9.83
CA GLY A 128 -0.33 8.41 -9.14
C GLY A 128 -0.20 7.29 -8.11
N ASN A 129 1.00 7.23 -7.54
CA ASN A 129 1.36 6.35 -6.44
C ASN A 129 1.71 7.18 -5.19
N GLN A 130 1.67 6.56 -4.02
CA GLN A 130 1.98 7.18 -2.73
C GLN A 130 1.28 8.53 -2.53
N ILE A 131 0.00 8.61 -2.97
CA ILE A 131 -0.77 9.84 -2.88
C ILE A 131 -1.08 10.14 -1.42
N ARG A 132 -0.54 11.26 -0.93
CA ARG A 132 -0.79 11.74 0.42
C ARG A 132 -2.22 12.26 0.54
N ILE A 133 -2.93 11.79 1.55
CA ILE A 133 -4.26 12.26 1.92
C ILE A 133 -4.23 12.81 3.34
N GLU A 134 -4.76 14.01 3.51
CA GLU A 134 -4.96 14.65 4.81
C GLU A 134 -6.40 15.14 4.92
N THR A 135 -7.08 14.79 6.00
CA THR A 135 -8.49 15.15 6.21
C THR A 135 -8.85 15.06 7.69
N LEU A 136 -10.10 15.37 8.01
CA LEU A 136 -10.71 15.04 9.30
C LEU A 136 -11.57 13.79 9.14
N ILE A 137 -11.35 12.79 9.98
CA ILE A 137 -12.26 11.64 10.10
C ILE A 137 -12.90 11.72 11.49
N TYR A 138 -14.21 11.88 11.53
CA TYR A 138 -14.96 12.12 12.77
C TYR A 138 -14.36 13.25 13.62
N GLY A 139 -13.93 14.34 12.99
CA GLY A 139 -13.31 15.49 13.67
C GLY A 139 -11.87 15.30 14.11
N THR A 140 -11.26 14.14 13.86
CA THR A 140 -9.87 13.84 14.21
C THR A 140 -8.96 13.97 12.98
N PRO A 141 -7.83 14.71 13.07
CA PRO A 141 -6.87 14.83 11.97
C PRO A 141 -6.31 13.48 11.55
N PHE A 142 -6.35 13.22 10.26
CA PHE A 142 -5.87 11.98 9.65
C PHE A 142 -4.86 12.28 8.55
N ILE A 143 -3.83 11.44 8.46
CA ILE A 143 -2.86 11.39 7.37
C ILE A 143 -2.70 9.96 6.87
N GLY A 144 -2.67 9.79 5.55
CA GLY A 144 -2.43 8.49 4.91
C GLY A 144 -1.68 8.65 3.60
N PHE A 145 -1.21 7.52 3.08
CA PHE A 145 -0.61 7.41 1.77
C PHE A 145 -1.27 6.25 1.04
N LEU A 146 -1.78 6.54 -0.15
CA LEU A 146 -2.46 5.56 -0.99
C LEU A 146 -1.44 5.00 -1.98
N ASP A 147 -1.27 3.68 -2.01
CA ASP A 147 -0.22 3.06 -2.83
C ASP A 147 -0.45 3.37 -4.31
N TYR A 148 -1.65 3.09 -4.84
CA TYR A 148 -1.98 3.40 -6.23
C TYR A 148 -3.39 3.93 -6.36
N VAL A 149 -3.55 4.99 -7.14
CA VAL A 149 -4.84 5.60 -7.44
C VAL A 149 -5.05 5.67 -8.95
N PHE A 150 -6.20 5.20 -9.39
CA PHE A 150 -6.67 5.31 -10.76
C PHE A 150 -8.02 6.02 -10.76
N GLU A 151 -8.35 6.67 -11.86
CA GLU A 151 -9.59 7.42 -11.99
C GLU A 151 -10.28 7.11 -13.31
N SER A 152 -11.60 7.00 -13.29
CA SER A 152 -12.48 7.15 -14.44
C SER A 152 -13.37 8.37 -14.25
N GLU A 153 -14.26 8.64 -15.18
CA GLU A 153 -15.14 9.81 -15.14
C GLU A 153 -15.86 9.99 -13.79
N ASN A 154 -16.42 8.89 -13.24
CA ASN A 154 -17.27 8.95 -12.04
C ASN A 154 -16.75 8.11 -10.87
N THR A 155 -15.63 7.42 -11.02
CA THR A 155 -15.15 6.48 -10.01
C THR A 155 -13.66 6.62 -9.81
N VAL A 156 -13.24 6.58 -8.56
CA VAL A 156 -11.85 6.48 -8.15
C VAL A 156 -11.57 5.06 -7.68
N PHE A 157 -10.46 4.49 -8.13
CA PHE A 157 -10.02 3.14 -7.76
C PHE A 157 -8.76 3.26 -6.91
N ILE A 158 -8.85 2.79 -5.67
CA ILE A 158 -7.72 2.73 -4.75
C ILE A 158 -7.24 1.29 -4.69
N ILE A 159 -5.94 1.09 -4.94
CA ILE A 159 -5.30 -0.21 -4.83
C ILE A 159 -4.20 -0.12 -3.78
N ASP A 160 -4.28 -0.98 -2.78
CA ASP A 160 -3.28 -1.14 -1.74
C ASP A 160 -2.49 -2.44 -2.01
N LEU A 161 -1.18 -2.31 -2.20
CA LEU A 161 -0.29 -3.42 -2.52
C LEU A 161 0.12 -4.17 -1.26
N LYS A 162 -0.11 -5.47 -1.24
CA LYS A 162 0.29 -6.35 -0.12
C LYS A 162 1.18 -7.48 -0.61
N THR A 163 2.45 -7.41 -0.27
CA THR A 163 3.41 -8.49 -0.47
C THR A 163 3.48 -9.35 0.79
N LYS A 164 3.01 -10.58 0.72
CA LYS A 164 2.84 -11.44 1.91
C LYS A 164 3.37 -12.86 1.67
N ASP A 165 3.76 -13.53 2.74
CA ASP A 165 4.20 -14.93 2.68
C ASP A 165 3.01 -15.90 2.50
N LYS A 166 1.80 -15.46 2.84
CA LYS A 166 0.55 -16.22 2.67
C LYS A 166 -0.49 -15.36 1.97
N PHE A 167 -1.28 -15.97 1.10
CA PHE A 167 -2.38 -15.31 0.39
C PHE A 167 -3.56 -15.06 1.35
N MET A 168 -3.43 -14.08 2.22
CA MET A 168 -4.43 -13.77 3.25
C MET A 168 -4.35 -12.30 3.67
N LEU A 169 -5.51 -11.64 3.71
CA LEU A 169 -5.67 -10.30 4.29
C LEU A 169 -5.95 -10.41 5.79
N THR A 170 -5.35 -9.52 6.56
CA THR A 170 -5.61 -9.38 7.99
C THR A 170 -6.71 -8.36 8.25
N ASN A 171 -7.27 -8.36 9.45
CA ASN A 171 -8.22 -7.31 9.85
C ASN A 171 -7.58 -5.91 9.85
N ASP A 172 -6.28 -5.83 10.16
CA ASP A 172 -5.53 -4.57 10.07
C ASP A 172 -5.42 -4.04 8.63
N ASP A 173 -5.27 -4.93 7.63
CA ASP A 173 -5.27 -4.52 6.22
C ASP A 173 -6.65 -3.96 5.83
N LYS A 174 -7.72 -4.64 6.25
CA LYS A 174 -9.10 -4.24 5.98
C LYS A 174 -9.43 -2.90 6.65
N LEU A 175 -9.01 -2.72 7.92
CA LEU A 175 -9.17 -1.46 8.64
C LEU A 175 -8.43 -0.31 7.92
N GLN A 176 -7.20 -0.53 7.49
CA GLN A 176 -6.43 0.45 6.71
C GLN A 176 -7.21 0.91 5.47
N MET A 177 -7.73 -0.03 4.69
CA MET A 177 -8.47 0.30 3.47
C MET A 177 -9.80 1.00 3.77
N ALA A 178 -10.52 0.59 4.82
CA ALA A 178 -11.76 1.25 5.24
C ALA A 178 -11.50 2.72 5.62
N ILE A 179 -10.42 2.97 6.36
CA ILE A 179 -10.00 4.34 6.72
C ILE A 179 -9.63 5.14 5.47
N TYR A 180 -8.87 4.56 4.54
CA TYR A 180 -8.49 5.24 3.29
C TYR A 180 -9.70 5.58 2.44
N LYS A 181 -10.63 4.64 2.27
CA LYS A 181 -11.88 4.90 1.56
C LYS A 181 -12.66 6.05 2.21
N LYS A 182 -12.86 5.99 3.53
CA LYS A 182 -13.55 7.05 4.28
C LYS A 182 -12.88 8.41 4.13
N ALA A 183 -11.54 8.45 4.26
CA ALA A 183 -10.76 9.67 4.09
C ALA A 183 -10.91 10.27 2.68
N PHE A 184 -10.96 9.42 1.65
CA PHE A 184 -11.09 9.87 0.27
C PHE A 184 -12.52 10.32 -0.05
N GLU A 185 -13.54 9.64 0.46
CA GLU A 185 -14.94 10.04 0.33
C GLU A 185 -15.24 11.41 0.96
N GLU A 186 -14.64 11.72 2.11
CA GLU A 186 -14.74 13.03 2.76
C GLU A 186 -14.19 14.17 1.88
N LYS A 187 -13.21 13.87 1.04
CA LYS A 187 -12.50 14.84 0.19
C LYS A 187 -13.10 14.95 -1.21
N THR A 188 -13.54 13.82 -1.76
CA THR A 188 -13.96 13.76 -3.16
C THR A 188 -15.41 13.42 -3.25
N LYS A 189 -16.32 13.88 -3.79
CA LYS A 189 -17.71 13.42 -3.93
C LYS A 189 -17.87 12.31 -4.96
N LYS A 190 -16.80 11.54 -5.24
CA LYS A 190 -16.79 10.47 -6.24
C LYS A 190 -17.05 9.12 -5.61
N ASN A 191 -17.53 8.17 -6.40
CA ASN A 191 -17.58 6.78 -5.99
C ASN A 191 -16.16 6.24 -5.80
N ILE A 192 -15.93 5.51 -4.72
CA ILE A 192 -14.62 4.96 -4.38
C ILE A 192 -14.70 3.44 -4.38
N ASP A 193 -13.98 2.84 -5.33
CA ASP A 193 -13.75 1.40 -5.37
C ASP A 193 -12.39 1.09 -4.76
N CYS A 194 -12.35 0.09 -3.89
CA CYS A 194 -11.14 -0.33 -3.22
C CYS A 194 -10.80 -1.77 -3.57
N SER A 195 -9.52 -2.03 -3.78
CA SER A 195 -9.00 -3.37 -3.95
C SER A 195 -7.63 -3.51 -3.31
N PHE A 196 -7.35 -4.71 -2.78
CA PHE A 196 -5.98 -5.10 -2.49
C PHE A 196 -5.39 -5.81 -3.69
N LEU A 197 -4.14 -5.50 -4.02
CA LEU A 197 -3.34 -6.35 -4.89
C LEU A 197 -2.43 -7.18 -3.99
N LEU A 198 -2.78 -8.45 -3.85
CA LEU A 198 -2.10 -9.36 -2.94
C LEU A 198 -1.20 -10.31 -3.72
N ALA A 199 0.12 -10.28 -3.45
CA ALA A 199 1.12 -11.11 -4.09
C ALA A 199 1.95 -11.88 -3.05
N THR A 200 2.27 -13.16 -3.34
CA THR A 200 3.07 -14.00 -2.45
C THR A 200 4.44 -14.37 -2.98
N GLY A 201 4.72 -14.11 -4.26
CA GLY A 201 5.98 -14.51 -4.90
C GLY A 201 6.21 -16.03 -5.00
N LYS A 202 5.19 -16.84 -4.74
CA LYS A 202 5.27 -18.29 -4.75
C LYS A 202 4.75 -18.87 -6.06
N GLU A 203 5.32 -19.99 -6.47
CA GLU A 203 4.74 -20.81 -7.52
C GLU A 203 3.46 -21.48 -7.03
N PRO A 204 2.40 -21.50 -7.83
CA PRO A 204 1.19 -22.21 -7.48
C PRO A 204 1.45 -23.71 -7.47
N ARG A 205 1.22 -24.35 -6.33
CA ARG A 205 1.35 -25.81 -6.18
C ARG A 205 0.15 -26.57 -6.74
N ARG A 206 -0.97 -25.89 -6.94
CA ARG A 206 -2.20 -26.43 -7.51
C ARG A 206 -2.79 -25.39 -8.46
N LYS A 207 -3.51 -25.82 -9.49
CA LYS A 207 -4.06 -24.96 -10.54
C LYS A 207 -5.02 -23.87 -10.01
N ASP A 208 -5.69 -24.15 -8.91
CA ASP A 208 -6.64 -23.23 -8.26
C ASP A 208 -6.01 -22.33 -7.18
N GLN A 209 -4.71 -22.52 -6.91
CA GLN A 209 -4.01 -21.74 -5.89
C GLN A 209 -3.77 -20.31 -6.35
N LYS A 210 -4.35 -19.36 -5.64
CA LYS A 210 -4.11 -17.94 -5.85
C LYS A 210 -2.75 -17.54 -5.24
N VAL A 211 -1.95 -16.86 -6.02
CA VAL A 211 -0.62 -16.36 -5.62
C VAL A 211 -0.45 -14.86 -5.87
N CYS A 212 -1.21 -14.31 -6.82
CA CYS A 212 -1.30 -12.87 -7.08
C CYS A 212 -2.69 -12.55 -7.65
N GLU A 213 -3.49 -11.77 -6.93
CA GLU A 213 -4.84 -11.40 -7.35
C GLU A 213 -5.25 -10.02 -6.85
N PHE A 214 -6.11 -9.35 -7.62
CA PHE A 214 -6.91 -8.26 -7.09
C PHE A 214 -8.03 -8.82 -6.22
N VAL A 215 -8.10 -8.36 -4.98
CA VAL A 215 -9.12 -8.73 -4.01
C VAL A 215 -9.99 -7.50 -3.75
N PRO A 216 -11.19 -7.42 -4.37
CA PRO A 216 -12.10 -6.31 -4.14
C PRO A 216 -12.44 -6.20 -2.65
N PHE A 217 -12.55 -4.98 -2.16
CA PHE A 217 -12.88 -4.72 -0.77
C PHE A 217 -14.05 -3.75 -0.67
N ILE A 218 -15.14 -4.22 -0.08
CA ILE A 218 -16.27 -3.39 0.31
C ILE A 218 -16.14 -3.18 1.81
N PRO A 219 -15.76 -1.99 2.28
CA PRO A 219 -15.65 -1.74 3.70
C PRO A 219 -17.03 -1.77 4.36
N ASP A 220 -17.11 -2.49 5.45
CA ASP A 220 -18.13 -2.31 6.44
C ASP A 220 -17.61 -1.21 7.39
N TYR A 221 -18.30 -0.08 7.46
CA TYR A 221 -17.84 1.05 8.29
C TYR A 221 -18.00 0.81 9.78
N ASP A 222 -18.70 -0.24 10.19
CA ASP A 222 -18.75 -0.67 11.59
C ASP A 222 -17.35 -1.03 12.12
N TYR A 223 -16.42 -1.47 11.23
CA TYR A 223 -15.02 -1.67 11.60
C TYR A 223 -14.29 -0.42 12.10
N ILE A 224 -14.72 0.77 11.70
CA ILE A 224 -14.09 2.03 12.14
C ILE A 224 -14.63 2.44 13.51
N GLY A 225 -15.88 2.12 13.82
CA GLY A 225 -16.54 2.43 15.08
C GLY A 225 -16.07 1.56 16.25
N GLU A 226 -15.52 0.37 15.99
CA GLU A 226 -14.99 -0.55 16.99
C GLU A 226 -13.49 -0.38 17.28
N ALA A 227 -12.78 0.48 16.57
CA ALA A 227 -11.34 0.71 16.65
C ALA A 227 -11.01 1.97 17.47
#